data_92c128f3f232f608f0ecc280df546251
#
_entry.id   92c128f3f232f608f0ecc280df546251
#
_cell.length_a   1.000
_cell.length_b   1.000
_cell.length_c   1.000
_cell.angle_alpha   90.00
_cell.angle_beta   90.00
_cell.angle_gamma   90.00
#
_symmetry.space_group_name_H-M   'P 1'
#
loop_
_entity.id
_entity.type
_entity.pdbx_description
1 polymer ?
#
loop_
_entity_poly.entity_id
_entity_poly.type
_entity_poly.pdbx_seq_one_letter_code
_entity_poly.pdbx_strand_id
1 'polypeptide(L)'
;MRADPKSWWKPFARPRWAELLLASTVATAIPATGATSAVAQGAPSAKAPAIPREFRGVWVASVANIDWPSKRTLSTAEQQAELIALLDRAAALKLNAVLFQIRPAADALYASKIEPWSEYLTGAQGRAPVPFWDPLAFAITEAHARNLELHAWFNPYRARHTDAKSPLAKTHIARTNPSLVKPYAGYLWMDPGEPAVRARTLRVVLDVVKRYDVDGIHLDDYFYPYPATDKRGRAIAFPDDRSFKRYRAKGGTLKRPDWRRRNVDLLVEELHTGIHQVKPWVRFGISPFGIWRPGFPAQVRGFDAYEQLHADARKWLREGWVDYFTPQLYWPTTRREQAYPALLEWWVGENVMGRHMWPGNFTSRAGGVGAGAFSVSELVEQIRVTRLQEGATGNVHFSMKSFLTNQAGMNDSLLVGPYAAPALVPATPWLKAPPPPLPTARLAETAAGTRLVLRTVGTAVPWQYAIRLRTDTAW
;
A
#
# COMPACT_ATOMS: atom_id res chain seq x y z
N MET A 1 -0.14 43.07 -12.29
CA MET A 1 -1.13 42.52 -11.33
C MET A 1 -0.55 41.23 -10.76
N ARG A 2 -0.18 41.23 -9.48
CA ARG A 2 0.34 40.02 -8.80
C ARG A 2 -0.87 39.23 -8.30
N ALA A 3 -1.07 38.02 -8.83
CA ALA A 3 -2.12 37.12 -8.36
C ALA A 3 -1.74 36.52 -7.01
N ASP A 4 -2.66 36.59 -6.05
CA ASP A 4 -2.52 36.04 -4.68
C ASP A 4 -2.46 34.49 -4.74
N PRO A 5 -1.40 33.83 -4.20
CA PRO A 5 -1.26 32.38 -4.24
C PRO A 5 -2.24 31.61 -3.35
N LYS A 6 -3.07 32.27 -2.57
CA LYS A 6 -3.97 31.66 -1.57
C LYS A 6 -5.35 31.25 -2.11
N SER A 7 -5.70 31.57 -3.37
CA SER A 7 -7.05 31.36 -3.90
C SER A 7 -7.33 29.98 -4.52
N TRP A 8 -6.34 29.05 -4.58
CA TRP A 8 -6.46 27.80 -5.34
C TRP A 8 -6.76 26.55 -4.49
N TRP A 9 -6.91 26.67 -3.17
CA TRP A 9 -7.19 25.54 -2.30
C TRP A 9 -8.43 25.80 -1.45
N LYS A 10 -9.61 25.55 -2.02
CA LYS A 10 -10.77 25.17 -1.21
C LYS A 10 -10.74 23.64 -1.09
N PRO A 11 -10.68 23.07 0.11
CA PRO A 11 -10.88 21.63 0.26
C PRO A 11 -12.28 21.31 -0.26
N PHE A 12 -12.38 20.37 -1.21
CA PHE A 12 -13.66 19.84 -1.63
C PHE A 12 -14.35 19.27 -0.40
N ALA A 13 -15.40 19.93 0.06
CA ALA A 13 -16.24 19.41 1.12
C ALA A 13 -16.86 18.11 0.62
N ARG A 14 -16.54 16.99 1.29
CA ARG A 14 -17.19 15.70 1.03
C ARG A 14 -18.70 15.92 1.13
N PRO A 15 -19.51 15.42 0.19
CA PRO A 15 -20.97 15.57 0.29
C PRO A 15 -21.45 14.89 1.57
N ARG A 16 -22.26 15.59 2.34
CA ARG A 16 -22.81 15.11 3.62
C ARG A 16 -23.89 14.01 3.44
N TRP A 17 -24.11 13.55 2.20
CA TRP A 17 -25.13 12.56 1.87
C TRP A 17 -24.67 11.71 0.68
N ALA A 18 -25.03 10.44 0.70
CA ALA A 18 -24.86 9.50 -0.40
C ALA A 18 -26.27 9.01 -0.83
N GLU A 19 -26.54 9.05 -2.13
CA GLU A 19 -27.77 8.54 -2.72
C GLU A 19 -27.46 7.33 -3.57
N LEU A 20 -28.15 6.23 -3.32
CA LEU A 20 -28.07 5.00 -4.12
C LEU A 20 -29.42 4.78 -4.82
N LEU A 21 -29.38 4.66 -6.14
CA LEU A 21 -30.54 4.22 -6.95
C LEU A 21 -30.63 2.69 -6.87
N LEU A 22 -31.74 2.18 -6.33
CA LEU A 22 -32.10 0.77 -6.37
C LEU A 22 -32.90 0.53 -7.64
N ALA A 23 -32.30 -0.17 -8.61
CA ALA A 23 -33.05 -0.62 -9.79
C ALA A 23 -34.01 -1.74 -9.36
N SER A 24 -35.31 -1.43 -9.34
CA SER A 24 -36.37 -2.42 -9.11
C SER A 24 -36.69 -3.13 -10.42
N THR A 25 -36.46 -4.42 -10.50
CA THR A 25 -37.12 -5.26 -11.51
C THR A 25 -38.61 -5.36 -11.12
N VAL A 26 -39.48 -4.75 -11.92
CA VAL A 26 -40.93 -4.79 -11.74
C VAL A 26 -41.42 -6.21 -12.01
N ALA A 27 -41.81 -6.91 -10.97
CA ALA A 27 -42.70 -8.06 -11.09
C ALA A 27 -44.13 -7.53 -11.15
N THR A 28 -44.84 -7.77 -12.26
CA THR A 28 -46.23 -7.44 -12.45
C THR A 28 -47.09 -8.16 -11.40
N ALA A 29 -47.69 -7.38 -10.51
CA ALA A 29 -48.65 -7.88 -9.51
C ALA A 29 -50.03 -7.96 -10.12
N ILE A 30 -50.66 -9.14 -10.00
CA ILE A 30 -52.07 -9.41 -10.20
C ILE A 30 -52.85 -8.84 -9.01
N PRO A 31 -53.98 -8.12 -9.18
CA PRO A 31 -54.70 -7.59 -8.04
C PRO A 31 -55.45 -8.72 -7.32
N ALA A 32 -55.17 -8.95 -6.08
CA ALA A 32 -55.96 -9.78 -5.19
C ALA A 32 -56.84 -8.90 -4.28
N THR A 33 -58.14 -9.15 -4.37
CA THR A 33 -59.19 -8.58 -3.56
C THR A 33 -59.08 -9.06 -2.11
N GLY A 34 -59.19 -8.10 -1.19
CA GLY A 34 -59.65 -8.22 0.20
C GLY A 34 -59.16 -9.35 1.06
N ALA A 35 -58.25 -9.02 2.00
CA ALA A 35 -58.04 -9.83 3.19
C ALA A 35 -57.63 -8.95 4.39
N THR A 36 -58.33 -9.16 5.48
CA THR A 36 -58.20 -8.60 6.81
C THR A 36 -56.74 -8.65 7.33
N SER A 37 -56.32 -7.53 7.95
CA SER A 37 -55.03 -7.41 8.61
C SER A 37 -54.84 -8.40 9.76
N ALA A 38 -54.19 -9.51 9.48
CA ALA A 38 -53.57 -10.31 10.52
C ALA A 38 -52.19 -9.70 10.82
N VAL A 39 -51.98 -9.18 12.02
CA VAL A 39 -50.66 -8.82 12.52
C VAL A 39 -49.84 -10.10 12.60
N ALA A 40 -49.04 -10.35 11.59
CA ALA A 40 -48.06 -11.44 11.61
C ALA A 40 -47.07 -11.15 12.74
N GLN A 41 -47.14 -11.94 13.80
CA GLN A 41 -46.06 -12.02 14.79
C GLN A 41 -44.79 -12.46 14.05
N GLY A 42 -43.86 -11.51 13.95
CA GLY A 42 -42.64 -11.72 13.17
C GLY A 42 -41.81 -12.87 13.70
N ALA A 43 -41.49 -13.81 12.82
CA ALA A 43 -40.39 -14.74 13.04
C ALA A 43 -39.14 -13.99 13.51
N PRO A 44 -38.32 -14.56 14.42
CA PRO A 44 -37.14 -13.87 14.92
C PRO A 44 -36.29 -13.37 13.75
N SER A 45 -36.07 -12.08 13.72
CA SER A 45 -35.28 -11.42 12.67
C SER A 45 -33.89 -12.06 12.60
N ALA A 46 -33.64 -12.88 11.59
CA ALA A 46 -32.31 -13.45 11.37
C ALA A 46 -31.30 -12.31 11.30
N LYS A 47 -30.33 -12.33 12.22
CA LYS A 47 -29.29 -11.31 12.28
C LYS A 47 -28.56 -11.24 10.94
N ALA A 48 -28.36 -10.03 10.42
CA ALA A 48 -27.61 -9.85 9.19
C ALA A 48 -26.24 -10.53 9.31
N PRO A 49 -25.80 -11.34 8.31
CA PRO A 49 -24.50 -11.97 8.38
C PRO A 49 -23.40 -10.93 8.46
N ALA A 50 -22.28 -11.22 9.13
CA ALA A 50 -21.16 -10.29 9.26
C ALA A 50 -20.60 -9.93 7.88
N ILE A 51 -20.23 -8.67 7.66
CA ILE A 51 -19.55 -8.25 6.42
C ILE A 51 -18.11 -8.78 6.49
N PRO A 52 -17.63 -9.51 5.46
CA PRO A 52 -16.26 -9.98 5.43
C PRO A 52 -15.26 -8.80 5.54
N ARG A 53 -14.23 -8.99 6.36
CA ARG A 53 -13.12 -8.06 6.47
C ARG A 53 -11.84 -8.74 6.03
N GLU A 54 -11.25 -8.24 4.95
CA GLU A 54 -10.04 -8.78 4.35
C GLU A 54 -9.33 -7.67 3.60
N PHE A 55 -8.05 -7.45 3.87
CA PHE A 55 -7.26 -6.51 3.09
C PHE A 55 -6.94 -7.11 1.72
N ARG A 56 -7.25 -6.40 0.65
CA ARG A 56 -7.00 -6.79 -0.74
C ARG A 56 -6.26 -5.66 -1.42
N GLY A 57 -4.95 -5.61 -1.17
CA GLY A 57 -4.10 -4.55 -1.69
C GLY A 57 -3.39 -4.93 -2.99
N VAL A 58 -2.99 -3.91 -3.74
CA VAL A 58 -2.13 -4.07 -4.91
C VAL A 58 -1.06 -2.99 -4.93
N TRP A 59 0.18 -3.37 -5.21
CA TRP A 59 1.26 -2.42 -5.47
C TRP A 59 1.18 -1.84 -6.88
N VAL A 60 1.39 -0.52 -6.95
CA VAL A 60 1.57 0.25 -8.18
C VAL A 60 2.95 0.88 -8.15
N ALA A 61 3.90 0.26 -8.83
CA ALA A 61 5.29 0.68 -8.87
C ALA A 61 5.52 1.73 -9.96
N SER A 62 6.10 2.88 -9.59
CA SER A 62 6.48 3.93 -10.53
C SER A 62 7.93 3.83 -10.98
N VAL A 63 8.81 3.22 -10.16
CA VAL A 63 10.21 3.00 -10.51
C VAL A 63 10.33 2.25 -11.83
N ALA A 64 11.20 2.71 -12.71
CA ALA A 64 11.41 2.12 -14.03
C ALA A 64 10.12 2.00 -14.87
N ASN A 65 9.06 2.72 -14.51
CA ASN A 65 7.75 2.67 -15.16
C ASN A 65 7.15 1.24 -15.21
N ILE A 66 7.28 0.49 -14.10
CA ILE A 66 6.81 -0.90 -14.01
C ILE A 66 5.29 -0.97 -14.22
N ASP A 67 4.53 -0.19 -13.46
CA ASP A 67 3.06 -0.18 -13.52
C ASP A 67 2.52 1.16 -14.03
N TRP A 68 2.95 2.30 -13.44
CA TRP A 68 2.43 3.63 -13.77
C TRP A 68 3.46 4.74 -13.50
N PRO A 69 3.53 5.79 -14.38
CA PRO A 69 2.95 5.78 -15.72
C PRO A 69 3.65 4.76 -16.62
N SER A 70 2.98 4.26 -17.64
CA SER A 70 3.54 3.20 -18.51
C SER A 70 4.76 3.65 -19.31
N LYS A 71 4.86 4.96 -19.55
CA LYS A 71 5.97 5.62 -20.26
C LYS A 71 6.24 7.00 -19.67
N ARG A 72 7.51 7.44 -19.74
CA ARG A 72 7.98 8.77 -19.29
C ARG A 72 7.56 9.92 -20.20
N THR A 73 6.97 9.62 -21.35
CA THR A 73 6.64 10.58 -22.40
C THR A 73 5.15 10.86 -22.53
N LEU A 74 4.34 10.27 -21.67
CA LEU A 74 2.89 10.46 -21.69
C LEU A 74 2.54 11.92 -21.33
N SER A 75 1.54 12.46 -22.01
CA SER A 75 0.90 13.72 -21.64
C SER A 75 0.19 13.61 -20.30
N THR A 76 -0.11 14.73 -19.67
CA THR A 76 -0.91 14.77 -18.43
C THR A 76 -2.25 14.03 -18.57
N ALA A 77 -2.94 14.22 -19.69
CA ALA A 77 -4.24 13.56 -19.94
C ALA A 77 -4.09 12.03 -20.06
N GLU A 78 -3.06 11.53 -20.75
CA GLU A 78 -2.80 10.10 -20.85
C GLU A 78 -2.42 9.50 -19.49
N GLN A 79 -1.59 10.18 -18.70
CA GLN A 79 -1.23 9.74 -17.35
C GLN A 79 -2.46 9.63 -16.43
N GLN A 80 -3.36 10.62 -16.49
CA GLN A 80 -4.61 10.61 -15.74
C GLN A 80 -5.53 9.47 -16.20
N ALA A 81 -5.69 9.27 -17.51
CA ALA A 81 -6.50 8.20 -18.07
C ALA A 81 -5.98 6.80 -17.68
N GLU A 82 -4.66 6.58 -17.74
CA GLU A 82 -4.04 5.33 -17.27
C GLU A 82 -4.29 5.09 -15.77
N LEU A 83 -4.17 6.14 -14.95
CA LEU A 83 -4.37 6.02 -13.49
C LEU A 83 -5.84 5.71 -13.16
N ILE A 84 -6.79 6.34 -13.85
CA ILE A 84 -8.22 6.02 -13.74
C ILE A 84 -8.47 4.56 -14.12
N ALA A 85 -7.98 4.11 -15.28
CA ALA A 85 -8.16 2.74 -15.75
C ALA A 85 -7.58 1.70 -14.77
N LEU A 86 -6.46 2.02 -14.14
CA LEU A 86 -5.82 1.21 -13.10
C LEU A 86 -6.72 1.11 -11.86
N LEU A 87 -7.25 2.22 -11.37
CA LEU A 87 -8.13 2.26 -10.21
C LEU A 87 -9.49 1.58 -10.49
N ASP A 88 -10.04 1.77 -11.71
CA ASP A 88 -11.25 1.07 -12.16
C ASP A 88 -11.03 -0.45 -12.16
N ARG A 89 -9.88 -0.91 -12.66
CA ARG A 89 -9.53 -2.34 -12.64
C ARG A 89 -9.40 -2.87 -11.21
N ALA A 90 -8.77 -2.13 -10.30
CA ALA A 90 -8.67 -2.51 -8.90
C ALA A 90 -10.05 -2.66 -8.24
N ALA A 91 -10.94 -1.69 -8.46
CA ALA A 91 -12.31 -1.73 -7.95
C ALA A 91 -13.14 -2.89 -8.55
N ALA A 92 -13.03 -3.12 -9.86
CA ALA A 92 -13.71 -4.22 -10.56
C ALA A 92 -13.28 -5.59 -10.03
N LEU A 93 -12.03 -5.74 -9.60
CA LEU A 93 -11.49 -6.94 -8.95
C LEU A 93 -11.84 -7.04 -7.45
N LYS A 94 -12.65 -6.11 -6.94
CA LYS A 94 -13.03 -6.03 -5.51
C LYS A 94 -11.81 -5.96 -4.58
N LEU A 95 -10.72 -5.36 -5.08
CA LEU A 95 -9.64 -4.88 -4.22
C LEU A 95 -10.15 -3.69 -3.41
N ASN A 96 -9.51 -3.41 -2.28
CA ASN A 96 -9.93 -2.33 -1.39
C ASN A 96 -8.79 -1.39 -0.99
N ALA A 97 -7.58 -1.61 -1.52
CA ALA A 97 -6.44 -0.73 -1.30
C ALA A 97 -5.45 -0.73 -2.46
N VAL A 98 -4.81 0.43 -2.69
CA VAL A 98 -3.70 0.60 -3.62
C VAL A 98 -2.49 1.14 -2.87
N LEU A 99 -1.34 0.46 -3.00
CA LEU A 99 -0.06 0.90 -2.47
C LEU A 99 0.71 1.58 -3.60
N PHE A 100 0.62 2.91 -3.68
CA PHE A 100 1.08 3.70 -4.80
C PHE A 100 2.47 4.29 -4.55
N GLN A 101 3.48 3.89 -5.36
CA GLN A 101 4.85 4.37 -5.20
C GLN A 101 5.00 5.82 -5.66
N ILE A 102 5.10 6.72 -4.69
CA ILE A 102 5.20 8.17 -4.93
C ILE A 102 6.61 8.73 -4.76
N ARG A 103 7.53 7.93 -4.21
CA ARG A 103 8.94 8.29 -3.97
C ARG A 103 9.86 7.14 -4.36
N PRO A 104 10.20 6.97 -5.64
CA PRO A 104 11.04 5.86 -6.10
C PRO A 104 12.55 6.04 -5.85
N ALA A 105 13.09 7.28 -5.89
CA ALA A 105 14.54 7.51 -5.88
C ALA A 105 14.94 8.90 -5.36
N ALA A 106 14.55 9.27 -4.14
CA ALA A 106 14.72 10.60 -3.54
C ALA A 106 14.19 11.72 -4.46
N ASP A 107 13.13 11.43 -5.16
CA ASP A 107 12.34 12.27 -6.04
C ASP A 107 10.84 12.00 -5.83
N ALA A 108 9.96 12.78 -6.41
CA ALA A 108 8.55 12.77 -6.07
C ALA A 108 7.64 12.67 -7.30
N LEU A 109 6.56 11.89 -7.18
CA LEU A 109 5.42 11.89 -8.09
C LEU A 109 4.25 12.70 -7.48
N TYR A 110 4.57 13.81 -6.82
CA TYR A 110 3.62 14.75 -6.22
C TYR A 110 4.28 16.12 -6.09
N ALA A 111 3.51 17.16 -5.83
CA ALA A 111 4.04 18.54 -5.68
C ALA A 111 4.85 18.69 -4.38
N SER A 112 6.09 18.18 -4.38
CA SER A 112 7.02 18.27 -3.25
C SER A 112 7.78 19.61 -3.25
N LYS A 113 7.96 20.19 -2.06
CA LYS A 113 8.87 21.32 -1.83
C LYS A 113 10.26 20.87 -1.35
N ILE A 114 10.45 19.56 -1.12
CA ILE A 114 11.66 18.98 -0.52
C ILE A 114 12.49 18.23 -1.55
N GLU A 115 11.83 17.52 -2.47
CA GLU A 115 12.46 16.65 -3.47
C GLU A 115 12.02 17.05 -4.88
N PRO A 116 12.87 16.84 -5.90
CA PRO A 116 12.53 17.17 -7.29
C PRO A 116 11.44 16.23 -7.83
N TRP A 117 10.73 16.64 -8.87
CA TRP A 117 9.87 15.76 -9.65
C TRP A 117 10.65 14.57 -10.21
N SER A 118 10.03 13.40 -10.19
CA SER A 118 10.63 12.18 -10.72
C SER A 118 10.71 12.19 -12.24
N GLU A 119 11.81 11.69 -12.79
CA GLU A 119 11.95 11.47 -14.22
C GLU A 119 10.98 10.42 -14.77
N TYR A 120 10.49 9.51 -13.93
CA TYR A 120 9.52 8.50 -14.35
C TYR A 120 8.17 9.11 -14.73
N LEU A 121 7.88 10.32 -14.25
CA LEU A 121 6.66 11.04 -14.58
C LEU A 121 6.78 11.83 -15.90
N THR A 122 7.90 12.53 -16.10
CA THR A 122 8.01 13.53 -17.19
C THR A 122 9.23 13.33 -18.10
N GLY A 123 9.99 12.25 -17.91
CA GLY A 123 11.21 11.97 -18.66
C GLY A 123 12.43 12.80 -18.25
N ALA A 124 12.25 13.78 -17.35
CA ALA A 124 13.37 14.61 -16.84
C ALA A 124 13.18 14.92 -15.36
N GLN A 125 14.16 14.55 -14.53
CA GLN A 125 14.09 14.81 -13.09
C GLN A 125 14.07 16.33 -12.83
N GLY A 126 13.15 16.76 -11.96
CA GLY A 126 12.95 18.17 -11.61
C GLY A 126 11.99 18.93 -12.53
N ARG A 127 11.56 18.35 -13.66
CA ARG A 127 10.55 18.93 -14.54
C ARG A 127 9.15 18.56 -14.04
N ALA A 128 8.34 19.59 -13.72
CA ALA A 128 6.94 19.41 -13.40
C ALA A 128 6.14 18.96 -14.64
N PRO A 129 5.01 18.25 -14.47
CA PRO A 129 4.11 17.94 -15.58
C PRO A 129 3.49 19.21 -16.18
N VAL A 130 3.21 19.17 -17.48
CA VAL A 130 2.58 20.28 -18.23
C VAL A 130 1.47 19.69 -19.12
N PRO A 131 0.20 20.13 -18.93
CA PRO A 131 -0.31 21.02 -17.88
C PRO A 131 -0.02 20.50 -16.47
N PHE A 132 0.14 21.45 -15.51
CA PHE A 132 0.45 21.10 -14.12
C PHE A 132 -0.71 20.33 -13.49
N TRP A 133 -0.37 19.24 -12.78
CA TRP A 133 -1.27 18.49 -11.90
C TRP A 133 -0.47 17.83 -10.78
N ASP A 134 -1.15 17.39 -9.73
CA ASP A 134 -0.55 16.66 -8.63
C ASP A 134 -1.03 15.19 -8.67
N PRO A 135 -0.18 14.24 -9.13
CA PRO A 135 -0.55 12.84 -9.24
C PRO A 135 -1.06 12.20 -7.95
N LEU A 136 -0.46 12.54 -6.81
CA LEU A 136 -0.88 11.97 -5.52
C LEU A 136 -2.26 12.49 -5.09
N ALA A 137 -2.49 13.80 -5.20
CA ALA A 137 -3.79 14.39 -4.87
C ALA A 137 -4.91 13.80 -5.75
N PHE A 138 -4.64 13.66 -7.05
CA PHE A 138 -5.56 13.04 -8.00
C PHE A 138 -5.81 11.57 -7.67
N ALA A 139 -4.74 10.78 -7.44
CA ALA A 139 -4.85 9.37 -7.11
C ALA A 139 -5.70 9.12 -5.85
N ILE A 140 -5.52 9.95 -4.80
CA ILE A 140 -6.32 9.86 -3.57
C ILE A 140 -7.80 10.11 -3.87
N THR A 141 -8.12 11.20 -4.60
CA THR A 141 -9.51 11.54 -4.95
C THR A 141 -10.18 10.41 -5.73
N GLU A 142 -9.51 9.90 -6.75
CA GLU A 142 -10.03 8.84 -7.62
C GLU A 142 -10.11 7.47 -6.92
N ALA A 143 -9.15 7.15 -6.04
CA ALA A 143 -9.20 5.94 -5.23
C ALA A 143 -10.38 5.96 -4.24
N HIS A 144 -10.53 7.05 -3.50
CA HIS A 144 -11.62 7.22 -2.54
C HIS A 144 -13.00 7.21 -3.22
N ALA A 145 -13.14 7.79 -4.42
CA ALA A 145 -14.39 7.71 -5.20
C ALA A 145 -14.78 6.27 -5.56
N ARG A 146 -13.81 5.34 -5.56
CA ARG A 146 -13.99 3.90 -5.84
C ARG A 146 -13.98 3.01 -4.59
N ASN A 147 -14.03 3.60 -3.40
CA ASN A 147 -13.89 2.89 -2.12
C ASN A 147 -12.56 2.13 -1.96
N LEU A 148 -11.48 2.65 -2.54
CA LEU A 148 -10.13 2.13 -2.40
C LEU A 148 -9.34 3.00 -1.42
N GLU A 149 -8.71 2.40 -0.41
CA GLU A 149 -7.69 3.09 0.39
C GLU A 149 -6.45 3.36 -0.48
N LEU A 150 -5.79 4.49 -0.26
CA LEU A 150 -4.52 4.79 -0.89
C LEU A 150 -3.40 4.89 0.13
N HIS A 151 -2.45 3.95 0.05
CA HIS A 151 -1.23 3.94 0.85
C HIS A 151 -0.08 4.49 0.02
N ALA A 152 0.53 5.58 0.49
CA ALA A 152 1.66 6.20 -0.18
C ALA A 152 2.93 5.37 0.07
N TRP A 153 3.53 4.83 -1.01
CA TRP A 153 4.72 3.99 -0.92
C TRP A 153 5.99 4.80 -1.21
N PHE A 154 6.96 4.69 -0.30
CA PHE A 154 8.27 5.33 -0.35
C PHE A 154 9.38 4.28 -0.37
N ASN A 155 10.36 4.45 -1.26
CA ASN A 155 11.67 3.86 -1.03
C ASN A 155 12.46 4.78 -0.10
N PRO A 156 12.95 4.31 1.08
CA PRO A 156 13.51 5.22 2.09
C PRO A 156 14.89 5.78 1.75
N TYR A 157 15.72 5.05 0.99
CA TYR A 157 17.14 5.37 0.86
C TYR A 157 17.69 5.44 -0.57
N ARG A 158 17.01 4.85 -1.56
CA ARG A 158 17.49 4.91 -2.93
C ARG A 158 17.46 6.36 -3.45
N ALA A 159 18.61 6.85 -3.94
CA ALA A 159 18.73 8.19 -4.51
C ALA A 159 18.75 8.20 -6.04
N ARG A 160 19.13 7.07 -6.68
CA ARG A 160 19.05 6.89 -8.13
C ARG A 160 18.98 5.42 -8.47
N HIS A 161 18.08 5.06 -9.33
CA HIS A 161 17.97 3.69 -9.88
C HIS A 161 18.89 3.55 -11.11
N THR A 162 19.32 2.33 -11.41
CA THR A 162 20.16 2.04 -12.59
C THR A 162 19.45 2.33 -13.92
N ASP A 163 18.11 2.26 -13.94
CA ASP A 163 17.29 2.61 -15.12
C ASP A 163 17.12 4.12 -15.34
N ALA A 164 17.61 4.95 -14.43
CA ALA A 164 17.50 6.40 -14.53
C ALA A 164 18.29 6.92 -15.74
N LYS A 165 17.65 7.77 -16.57
CA LYS A 165 18.20 8.24 -17.86
C LYS A 165 18.50 9.74 -17.86
N SER A 166 17.71 10.53 -17.12
CA SER A 166 17.90 11.97 -17.09
C SER A 166 19.08 12.39 -16.19
N PRO A 167 19.70 13.57 -16.42
CA PRO A 167 20.59 14.16 -15.45
C PRO A 167 19.90 14.42 -14.11
N LEU A 168 20.67 14.39 -13.01
CA LEU A 168 20.17 14.78 -11.69
C LEU A 168 19.74 16.25 -11.66
N ALA A 169 18.55 16.53 -11.16
CA ALA A 169 18.05 17.87 -10.93
C ALA A 169 18.97 18.64 -9.96
N LYS A 170 19.06 19.98 -10.12
CA LYS A 170 19.89 20.84 -9.25
C LYS A 170 19.48 20.73 -7.76
N THR A 171 18.20 20.47 -7.48
CA THR A 171 17.64 20.32 -6.13
C THR A 171 17.73 18.92 -5.57
N HIS A 172 18.20 17.95 -6.35
CA HIS A 172 18.32 16.56 -5.89
C HIS A 172 19.40 16.42 -4.80
N ILE A 173 19.16 15.57 -3.78
CA ILE A 173 20.08 15.39 -2.64
C ILE A 173 21.53 15.05 -3.04
N ALA A 174 21.72 14.26 -4.10
CA ALA A 174 23.06 13.94 -4.59
C ALA A 174 23.79 15.16 -5.18
N ARG A 175 23.10 16.26 -5.48
CA ARG A 175 23.66 17.54 -5.92
C ARG A 175 23.80 18.54 -4.78
N THR A 176 22.80 18.60 -3.90
CA THR A 176 22.79 19.57 -2.79
C THR A 176 23.60 19.09 -1.58
N ASN A 177 23.68 17.80 -1.32
CA ASN A 177 24.38 17.20 -0.18
C ASN A 177 25.11 15.91 -0.62
N PRO A 178 26.09 15.98 -1.54
CA PRO A 178 26.71 14.80 -2.14
C PRO A 178 27.41 13.87 -1.13
N SER A 179 27.89 14.39 -0.01
CA SER A 179 28.50 13.60 1.05
C SER A 179 27.57 12.57 1.70
N LEU A 180 26.25 12.81 1.64
CA LEU A 180 25.21 11.95 2.20
C LEU A 180 24.83 10.79 1.26
N VAL A 181 25.29 10.84 0.00
CA VAL A 181 24.93 9.89 -1.05
C VAL A 181 26.15 9.08 -1.47
N LYS A 182 25.97 7.77 -1.63
CA LYS A 182 27.03 6.82 -1.98
C LYS A 182 26.74 6.16 -3.32
N PRO A 183 27.72 6.08 -4.22
CA PRO A 183 27.61 5.22 -5.40
C PRO A 183 27.74 3.74 -4.95
N TYR A 184 26.86 2.86 -5.47
CA TYR A 184 26.89 1.44 -5.19
C TYR A 184 26.30 0.65 -6.36
N ALA A 185 27.12 -0.15 -7.02
CA ALA A 185 26.69 -1.07 -8.09
C ALA A 185 25.78 -0.40 -9.17
N GLY A 186 26.13 0.81 -9.61
CA GLY A 186 25.35 1.59 -10.58
C GLY A 186 24.18 2.40 -10.00
N TYR A 187 23.83 2.20 -8.73
CA TYR A 187 22.87 3.03 -7.99
C TYR A 187 23.53 4.24 -7.34
N LEU A 188 22.70 5.21 -6.95
CA LEU A 188 23.03 6.14 -5.87
C LEU A 188 22.15 5.82 -4.66
N TRP A 189 22.76 5.78 -3.49
CA TRP A 189 22.11 5.40 -2.24
C TRP A 189 22.37 6.42 -1.15
N MET A 190 21.35 6.88 -0.46
CA MET A 190 21.54 7.71 0.72
C MET A 190 22.08 6.82 1.84
N ASP A 191 23.14 7.28 2.52
CA ASP A 191 23.80 6.51 3.58
C ASP A 191 22.90 6.42 4.84
N PRO A 192 22.34 5.24 5.18
CA PRO A 192 21.49 5.10 6.36
C PRO A 192 22.20 5.43 7.68
N GLY A 193 23.54 5.38 7.68
CA GLY A 193 24.39 5.75 8.82
C GLY A 193 24.48 7.25 9.08
N GLU A 194 23.89 8.08 8.21
CA GLU A 194 23.89 9.54 8.36
C GLU A 194 22.59 10.01 9.05
N PRO A 195 22.63 10.61 10.25
CA PRO A 195 21.43 11.14 10.90
C PRO A 195 20.67 12.16 10.04
N ALA A 196 21.37 12.93 9.21
CA ALA A 196 20.78 13.89 8.28
C ALA A 196 19.92 13.21 7.19
N VAL A 197 20.31 12.01 6.74
CA VAL A 197 19.52 11.18 5.80
C VAL A 197 18.23 10.72 6.47
N ARG A 198 18.31 10.20 7.71
CA ARG A 198 17.13 9.78 8.48
C ARG A 198 16.16 10.95 8.68
N ALA A 199 16.67 12.09 9.17
CA ALA A 199 15.87 13.30 9.37
C ALA A 199 15.22 13.80 8.07
N ARG A 200 15.90 13.68 6.92
CA ARG A 200 15.34 14.03 5.61
C ARG A 200 14.20 13.09 5.23
N THR A 201 14.40 11.78 5.33
CA THR A 201 13.36 10.80 4.98
C THR A 201 12.13 10.97 5.86
N LEU A 202 12.32 11.14 7.19
CA LEU A 202 11.23 11.45 8.12
C LEU A 202 10.46 12.72 7.68
N ARG A 203 11.17 13.81 7.40
CA ARG A 203 10.54 15.08 6.96
C ARG A 203 9.75 14.91 5.66
N VAL A 204 10.24 14.14 4.68
CA VAL A 204 9.54 13.88 3.41
C VAL A 204 8.25 13.10 3.64
N VAL A 205 8.29 12.04 4.45
CA VAL A 205 7.10 11.25 4.78
C VAL A 205 6.08 12.07 5.56
N LEU A 206 6.52 12.81 6.58
CA LEU A 206 5.63 13.64 7.39
C LEU A 206 5.03 14.83 6.61
N ASP A 207 5.71 15.35 5.59
CA ASP A 207 5.15 16.35 4.68
C ASP A 207 3.96 15.78 3.90
N VAL A 208 4.05 14.54 3.42
CA VAL A 208 2.92 13.86 2.76
C VAL A 208 1.79 13.60 3.75
N VAL A 209 2.07 13.04 4.92
CA VAL A 209 1.04 12.79 5.94
C VAL A 209 0.28 14.07 6.31
N LYS A 210 0.98 15.19 6.45
CA LYS A 210 0.35 16.48 6.78
C LYS A 210 -0.55 17.02 5.68
N ARG A 211 -0.10 16.93 4.44
CA ARG A 211 -0.73 17.62 3.30
C ARG A 211 -1.79 16.81 2.57
N TYR A 212 -1.68 15.48 2.57
CA TYR A 212 -2.54 14.60 1.78
C TYR A 212 -3.41 13.71 2.66
N ASP A 213 -4.58 13.35 2.16
CA ASP A 213 -5.53 12.45 2.84
C ASP A 213 -5.22 10.99 2.50
N VAL A 214 -3.98 10.57 2.78
CA VAL A 214 -3.55 9.17 2.61
C VAL A 214 -4.09 8.31 3.75
N ASP A 215 -4.44 7.06 3.45
CA ASP A 215 -4.94 6.09 4.43
C ASP A 215 -3.77 5.34 5.11
N GLY A 216 -2.62 5.28 4.43
CA GLY A 216 -1.43 4.64 4.95
C GLY A 216 -0.13 5.15 4.33
N ILE A 217 0.96 4.87 5.03
CA ILE A 217 2.34 5.02 4.57
C ILE A 217 2.96 3.63 4.46
N HIS A 218 3.65 3.38 3.36
CA HIS A 218 4.28 2.10 3.08
C HIS A 218 5.75 2.24 2.73
N LEU A 219 6.61 1.39 3.31
CA LEU A 219 8.00 1.23 2.89
C LEU A 219 8.19 -0.15 2.25
N ASP A 220 9.10 -0.23 1.26
CA ASP A 220 9.61 -1.47 0.70
C ASP A 220 10.77 -2.06 1.53
N ASP A 221 11.48 -3.04 0.99
CA ASP A 221 12.60 -3.75 1.63
C ASP A 221 13.99 -3.17 1.32
N TYR A 222 14.07 -2.05 0.59
CA TYR A 222 15.34 -1.46 0.17
C TYR A 222 15.92 -0.52 1.24
N PHE A 223 16.37 -1.09 2.38
CA PHE A 223 17.05 -0.35 3.43
C PHE A 223 18.54 -0.13 3.11
N TYR A 224 19.43 -1.09 3.36
CA TYR A 224 20.70 -1.14 2.64
C TYR A 224 20.48 -1.77 1.26
N PRO A 225 21.33 -1.47 0.26
CA PRO A 225 21.13 -2.06 -1.06
C PRO A 225 21.41 -3.57 -1.04
N TYR A 226 20.75 -4.30 -1.93
CA TYR A 226 21.05 -5.71 -2.13
C TYR A 226 22.53 -5.89 -2.48
N PRO A 227 23.18 -6.95 -1.96
CA PRO A 227 24.58 -7.25 -2.23
C PRO A 227 24.85 -7.36 -3.74
N ALA A 228 25.95 -6.77 -4.16
CA ALA A 228 26.41 -6.84 -5.52
C ALA A 228 27.86 -7.29 -5.59
N THR A 229 28.27 -7.80 -6.75
CA THR A 229 29.64 -8.18 -7.04
C THR A 229 30.25 -7.33 -8.15
N ASP A 230 31.56 -7.17 -8.12
CA ASP A 230 32.30 -6.57 -9.21
C ASP A 230 32.42 -7.55 -10.41
N LYS A 231 33.05 -7.09 -11.50
CA LYS A 231 33.26 -7.91 -12.71
C LYS A 231 34.09 -9.18 -12.46
N ARG A 232 34.77 -9.29 -11.30
CA ARG A 232 35.57 -10.43 -10.87
C ARG A 232 34.85 -11.32 -9.87
N GLY A 233 33.55 -11.08 -9.62
CA GLY A 233 32.75 -11.82 -8.64
C GLY A 233 33.01 -11.47 -7.17
N ARG A 234 33.81 -10.45 -6.85
CA ARG A 234 34.10 -10.05 -5.47
C ARG A 234 32.98 -9.16 -4.94
N ALA A 235 32.58 -9.39 -3.72
CA ALA A 235 31.56 -8.57 -3.05
C ALA A 235 31.94 -7.08 -3.00
N ILE A 236 31.02 -6.23 -3.39
CA ILE A 236 31.15 -4.77 -3.28
C ILE A 236 30.65 -4.37 -1.88
N ALA A 237 31.55 -3.85 -1.03
CA ALA A 237 31.14 -3.30 0.26
C ALA A 237 30.37 -2.00 0.09
N PHE A 238 29.31 -1.79 0.90
CA PHE A 238 28.65 -0.48 0.95
C PHE A 238 29.61 0.58 1.56
N PRO A 239 29.83 1.75 0.91
CA PRO A 239 30.91 2.66 1.28
C PRO A 239 30.52 3.65 2.41
N ASP A 240 30.19 3.11 3.59
CA ASP A 240 29.82 3.86 4.80
C ASP A 240 30.95 4.01 5.83
N ASP A 241 32.22 3.84 5.42
CA ASP A 241 33.38 3.95 6.33
C ASP A 241 33.42 5.27 7.07
N ARG A 242 33.12 6.38 6.39
CA ARG A 242 33.17 7.71 6.98
C ARG A 242 32.12 7.90 8.06
N SER A 243 30.90 7.47 7.84
CA SER A 243 29.80 7.56 8.81
C SER A 243 30.05 6.63 10.00
N PHE A 244 30.54 5.41 9.75
CA PHE A 244 30.93 4.48 10.81
C PHE A 244 32.09 4.98 11.66
N LYS A 245 33.16 5.55 11.04
CA LYS A 245 34.27 6.16 11.78
C LYS A 245 33.79 7.30 12.68
N ARG A 246 32.89 8.16 12.21
CA ARG A 246 32.28 9.21 13.06
C ARG A 246 31.48 8.65 14.23
N TYR A 247 30.70 7.57 13.98
CA TYR A 247 30.00 6.88 15.07
C TYR A 247 30.97 6.39 16.14
N ARG A 248 32.07 5.73 15.74
CA ARG A 248 33.12 5.24 16.66
C ARG A 248 33.79 6.39 17.43
N ALA A 249 34.12 7.48 16.74
CA ALA A 249 34.77 8.66 17.37
C ALA A 249 33.87 9.37 18.39
N LYS A 250 32.54 9.18 18.30
CA LYS A 250 31.56 9.68 19.29
C LYS A 250 31.29 8.68 20.43
N GLY A 251 32.15 7.67 20.64
CA GLY A 251 31.98 6.68 21.69
C GLY A 251 31.07 5.50 21.32
N GLY A 252 30.66 5.36 20.05
CA GLY A 252 29.84 4.24 19.61
C GLY A 252 30.56 2.89 19.82
N THR A 253 29.86 1.89 20.38
CA THR A 253 30.42 0.58 20.73
C THR A 253 30.00 -0.56 19.82
N LEU A 254 28.91 -0.40 19.07
CA LEU A 254 28.36 -1.46 18.19
C LEU A 254 29.37 -1.87 17.12
N LYS A 255 29.37 -3.14 16.75
CA LYS A 255 29.99 -3.63 15.51
C LYS A 255 29.27 -3.06 14.30
N ARG A 256 29.95 -3.00 13.13
CA ARG A 256 29.37 -2.36 11.93
C ARG A 256 28.01 -2.95 11.49
N PRO A 257 27.79 -4.28 11.46
CA PRO A 257 26.47 -4.81 11.09
C PRO A 257 25.36 -4.38 12.06
N ASP A 258 25.63 -4.39 13.37
CA ASP A 258 24.67 -3.97 14.40
C ASP A 258 24.39 -2.46 14.35
N TRP A 259 25.42 -1.66 14.09
CA TRP A 259 25.26 -0.23 13.89
C TRP A 259 24.42 0.09 12.63
N ARG A 260 24.59 -0.66 11.54
CA ARG A 260 23.76 -0.53 10.34
C ARG A 260 22.29 -0.86 10.65
N ARG A 261 22.02 -1.98 11.33
CA ARG A 261 20.66 -2.36 11.79
C ARG A 261 20.06 -1.28 12.68
N ARG A 262 20.83 -0.80 13.67
CA ARG A 262 20.34 0.26 14.55
C ARG A 262 19.95 1.53 13.80
N ASN A 263 20.66 1.92 12.75
CA ASN A 263 20.29 3.10 11.96
C ASN A 263 18.97 2.90 11.20
N VAL A 264 18.70 1.71 10.70
CA VAL A 264 17.42 1.37 10.06
C VAL A 264 16.31 1.31 11.11
N ASP A 265 16.54 0.64 12.24
CA ASP A 265 15.60 0.59 13.37
C ASP A 265 15.12 1.98 13.78
N LEU A 266 16.07 2.92 13.94
CA LEU A 266 15.77 4.30 14.31
C LEU A 266 14.84 5.00 13.29
N LEU A 267 15.02 4.75 11.99
CA LEU A 267 14.11 5.31 10.99
C LEU A 267 12.70 4.75 11.13
N VAL A 268 12.58 3.42 11.31
CA VAL A 268 11.28 2.76 11.42
C VAL A 268 10.54 3.23 12.68
N GLU A 269 11.22 3.28 13.83
CA GLU A 269 10.70 3.76 15.10
C GLU A 269 10.23 5.23 15.02
N GLU A 270 11.08 6.12 14.44
CA GLU A 270 10.78 7.55 14.30
C GLU A 270 9.64 7.80 13.30
N LEU A 271 9.53 6.99 12.22
CA LEU A 271 8.42 7.08 11.29
C LEU A 271 7.10 6.67 11.93
N HIS A 272 7.06 5.52 12.63
CA HIS A 272 5.87 5.09 13.35
C HIS A 272 5.38 6.16 14.33
N THR A 273 6.27 6.64 15.17
CA THR A 273 5.96 7.68 16.15
C THR A 273 5.49 8.98 15.49
N GLY A 274 6.24 9.45 14.49
CA GLY A 274 5.96 10.73 13.83
C GLY A 274 4.67 10.73 13.01
N ILE A 275 4.34 9.64 12.34
CA ILE A 275 3.10 9.50 11.57
C ILE A 275 1.89 9.62 12.52
N HIS A 276 1.88 8.86 13.62
CA HIS A 276 0.78 8.85 14.57
C HIS A 276 0.66 10.15 15.38
N GLN A 277 1.75 10.88 15.60
CA GLN A 277 1.70 12.22 16.17
C GLN A 277 1.02 13.23 15.22
N VAL A 278 1.17 13.06 13.91
CA VAL A 278 0.58 13.98 12.91
C VAL A 278 -0.88 13.60 12.60
N LYS A 279 -1.12 12.32 12.32
CA LYS A 279 -2.45 11.75 12.02
C LYS A 279 -2.57 10.36 12.63
N PRO A 280 -3.19 10.24 13.82
CA PRO A 280 -3.24 8.97 14.58
C PRO A 280 -3.94 7.82 13.85
N TRP A 281 -4.73 8.12 12.82
CA TRP A 281 -5.48 7.12 12.03
C TRP A 281 -4.76 6.64 10.77
N VAL A 282 -3.67 7.28 10.35
CA VAL A 282 -2.89 6.86 9.18
C VAL A 282 -2.04 5.65 9.55
N ARG A 283 -2.24 4.54 8.83
CA ARG A 283 -1.49 3.30 9.07
C ARG A 283 -0.06 3.41 8.55
N PHE A 284 0.87 2.82 9.26
CA PHE A 284 2.24 2.65 8.81
C PHE A 284 2.55 1.18 8.59
N GLY A 285 3.04 0.82 7.41
CA GLY A 285 3.40 -0.56 7.08
C GLY A 285 4.68 -0.70 6.30
N ILE A 286 5.22 -1.92 6.34
CA ILE A 286 6.47 -2.27 5.66
C ILE A 286 6.28 -3.61 4.95
N SER A 287 6.82 -3.73 3.72
CA SER A 287 6.97 -5.00 3.02
C SER A 287 8.43 -5.46 3.04
N PRO A 288 8.88 -6.17 4.07
CA PRO A 288 10.23 -6.68 4.15
C PRO A 288 10.42 -7.87 3.21
N PHE A 289 11.68 -8.23 2.95
CA PHE A 289 11.99 -9.51 2.32
C PHE A 289 11.33 -10.65 3.09
N GLY A 290 10.76 -11.63 2.39
CA GLY A 290 9.91 -12.67 2.99
C GLY A 290 10.62 -13.60 3.98
N ILE A 291 11.93 -13.74 3.88
CA ILE A 291 12.79 -14.50 4.82
C ILE A 291 13.54 -13.51 5.70
N TRP A 292 13.30 -13.55 7.01
CA TRP A 292 14.09 -12.77 7.96
C TRP A 292 15.54 -13.26 8.01
N ARG A 293 15.71 -14.57 8.29
CA ARG A 293 17.00 -15.27 8.27
C ARG A 293 16.82 -16.73 7.83
N PRO A 294 17.79 -17.38 7.18
CA PRO A 294 17.84 -18.82 7.03
C PRO A 294 17.74 -19.54 8.38
N GLY A 295 16.98 -20.64 8.44
CA GLY A 295 16.71 -21.38 9.68
C GLY A 295 15.57 -20.83 10.53
N PHE A 296 14.84 -19.80 10.05
CA PHE A 296 13.66 -19.24 10.69
C PHE A 296 12.49 -19.15 9.70
N PRO A 297 11.56 -20.16 9.74
CA PRO A 297 11.58 -21.43 10.50
C PRO A 297 12.71 -22.38 10.08
N ALA A 298 12.93 -23.46 10.83
CA ALA A 298 14.11 -24.31 10.76
C ALA A 298 14.47 -24.87 9.35
N GLN A 299 13.45 -25.16 8.54
CA GLN A 299 13.61 -25.67 7.17
C GLN A 299 13.99 -24.60 6.15
N VAL A 300 13.79 -23.31 6.47
CA VAL A 300 13.97 -22.20 5.52
C VAL A 300 15.44 -21.99 5.18
N ARG A 301 15.70 -21.86 3.88
CA ARG A 301 16.99 -21.54 3.28
C ARG A 301 16.83 -20.34 2.36
N GLY A 302 17.93 -19.64 2.07
CA GLY A 302 17.95 -18.56 1.10
C GLY A 302 18.63 -17.30 1.64
N PHE A 303 18.19 -16.15 1.18
CA PHE A 303 18.78 -14.85 1.47
C PHE A 303 18.56 -14.45 2.94
N ASP A 304 19.63 -13.97 3.59
CA ASP A 304 19.59 -13.45 4.98
C ASP A 304 19.38 -11.93 4.98
N ALA A 305 18.13 -11.49 5.08
CA ALA A 305 17.81 -10.07 5.06
C ALA A 305 18.32 -9.33 6.30
N TYR A 306 18.40 -10.00 7.45
CA TYR A 306 18.94 -9.46 8.68
C TYR A 306 20.41 -9.08 8.53
N GLU A 307 21.25 -9.94 7.94
CA GLU A 307 22.67 -9.67 7.74
C GLU A 307 22.95 -8.82 6.49
N GLN A 308 22.23 -9.03 5.40
CA GLN A 308 22.60 -8.47 4.10
C GLN A 308 21.91 -7.14 3.79
N LEU A 309 20.65 -6.98 4.20
CA LEU A 309 19.93 -5.70 4.10
C LEU A 309 20.01 -4.89 5.41
N HIS A 310 20.58 -5.48 6.44
CA HIS A 310 20.61 -4.92 7.80
C HIS A 310 19.20 -4.54 8.29
N ALA A 311 18.22 -5.37 7.93
CA ALA A 311 16.80 -5.18 8.20
C ALA A 311 16.34 -6.15 9.30
N ASP A 312 16.20 -5.66 10.55
CA ASP A 312 15.66 -6.48 11.63
C ASP A 312 14.11 -6.39 11.65
N ALA A 313 13.52 -6.87 10.56
CA ALA A 313 12.08 -6.83 10.35
C ALA A 313 11.27 -7.57 11.43
N ARG A 314 11.85 -8.63 12.01
CA ARG A 314 11.29 -9.33 13.18
C ARG A 314 11.14 -8.40 14.38
N LYS A 315 12.18 -7.62 14.67
CA LYS A 315 12.16 -6.64 15.76
C LYS A 315 11.05 -5.60 15.56
N TRP A 316 10.94 -5.01 14.38
CA TRP A 316 9.94 -3.97 14.11
C TRP A 316 8.52 -4.47 14.34
N LEU A 317 8.24 -5.73 13.95
CA LEU A 317 6.96 -6.37 14.17
C LEU A 317 6.70 -6.63 15.67
N ARG A 318 7.70 -7.17 16.39
CA ARG A 318 7.61 -7.49 17.83
C ARG A 318 7.49 -6.26 18.71
N GLU A 319 8.16 -5.17 18.36
CA GLU A 319 8.06 -3.87 19.05
C GLU A 319 6.78 -3.11 18.67
N GLY A 320 6.04 -3.58 17.66
CA GLY A 320 4.82 -2.94 17.19
C GLY A 320 5.05 -1.60 16.48
N TRP A 321 6.23 -1.40 15.90
CA TRP A 321 6.57 -0.18 15.13
C TRP A 321 5.95 -0.14 13.74
N VAL A 322 4.95 -0.96 13.49
CA VAL A 322 4.14 -0.99 12.27
C VAL A 322 2.69 -1.24 12.65
N ASP A 323 1.76 -0.82 11.81
CA ASP A 323 0.34 -1.16 11.92
C ASP A 323 -0.03 -2.35 11.05
N TYR A 324 0.69 -2.53 9.95
CA TYR A 324 0.58 -3.72 9.12
C TYR A 324 1.93 -4.16 8.57
N PHE A 325 2.05 -5.43 8.32
CA PHE A 325 3.28 -6.04 7.84
C PHE A 325 2.98 -6.91 6.62
N THR A 326 3.77 -6.72 5.56
CA THR A 326 3.52 -7.33 4.25
C THR A 326 4.78 -8.08 3.79
N PRO A 327 5.18 -9.17 4.47
CA PRO A 327 6.36 -9.92 4.07
C PRO A 327 6.18 -10.46 2.65
N GLN A 328 7.21 -10.30 1.79
CA GLN A 328 7.18 -10.69 0.38
C GLN A 328 7.34 -12.21 0.26
N LEU A 329 6.25 -12.96 0.40
CA LEU A 329 6.25 -14.43 0.33
C LEU A 329 6.15 -14.91 -1.12
N TYR A 330 7.20 -14.66 -1.88
CA TYR A 330 7.23 -14.81 -3.35
C TYR A 330 7.56 -16.22 -3.84
N TRP A 331 7.22 -17.24 -3.05
CA TRP A 331 7.48 -18.67 -3.37
C TRP A 331 6.19 -19.48 -3.34
N PRO A 332 6.13 -20.57 -4.13
CA PRO A 332 4.98 -21.46 -4.13
C PRO A 332 4.75 -22.16 -2.77
N THR A 333 3.52 -22.57 -2.55
CA THR A 333 3.11 -23.31 -1.34
C THR A 333 3.87 -24.63 -1.15
N THR A 334 4.33 -25.23 -2.25
CA THR A 334 5.00 -26.54 -2.28
C THR A 334 6.53 -26.47 -2.18
N ARG A 335 7.14 -25.28 -2.18
CA ARG A 335 8.60 -25.13 -2.17
C ARG A 335 9.18 -25.34 -0.77
N ARG A 336 9.56 -26.58 -0.44
CA ARG A 336 9.93 -27.03 0.91
C ARG A 336 10.80 -26.04 1.71
N GLU A 337 11.85 -25.47 1.11
CA GLU A 337 12.80 -24.58 1.79
C GLU A 337 12.29 -23.11 1.92
N GLN A 338 11.19 -22.77 1.26
CA GLN A 338 10.63 -21.40 1.21
C GLN A 338 9.10 -21.45 1.09
N ALA A 339 8.47 -22.54 1.60
CA ALA A 339 7.03 -22.73 1.46
C ALA A 339 6.24 -21.52 2.01
N TYR A 340 5.35 -20.99 1.19
CA TYR A 340 4.47 -19.88 1.56
C TYR A 340 3.76 -20.10 2.92
N PRO A 341 3.13 -21.27 3.19
CA PRO A 341 2.46 -21.51 4.46
C PRO A 341 3.42 -21.44 5.66
N ALA A 342 4.60 -22.06 5.54
CA ALA A 342 5.56 -22.11 6.65
C ALA A 342 6.14 -20.73 7.00
N LEU A 343 6.39 -19.90 5.97
CA LEU A 343 6.84 -18.53 6.18
C LEU A 343 5.72 -17.66 6.79
N LEU A 344 4.48 -17.81 6.32
CA LEU A 344 3.33 -17.08 6.85
C LEU A 344 3.08 -17.42 8.31
N GLU A 345 3.03 -18.71 8.66
CA GLU A 345 2.87 -19.18 10.02
C GLU A 345 3.95 -18.61 10.95
N TRP A 346 5.22 -18.64 10.50
CA TRP A 346 6.32 -18.09 11.25
C TRP A 346 6.16 -16.58 11.50
N TRP A 347 5.81 -15.80 10.47
CA TRP A 347 5.61 -14.35 10.63
C TRP A 347 4.42 -14.03 11.54
N VAL A 348 3.35 -14.82 11.48
CA VAL A 348 2.21 -14.67 12.39
C VAL A 348 2.63 -15.00 13.83
N GLY A 349 3.45 -16.03 14.04
CA GLY A 349 4.01 -16.36 15.35
C GLY A 349 4.91 -15.27 15.95
N GLU A 350 5.58 -14.49 15.11
CA GLU A 350 6.40 -13.34 15.54
C GLU A 350 5.58 -12.06 15.81
N ASN A 351 4.30 -12.05 15.43
CA ASN A 351 3.41 -10.89 15.53
C ASN A 351 2.76 -10.77 16.93
N VAL A 352 3.58 -10.68 17.97
CA VAL A 352 3.13 -10.63 19.38
C VAL A 352 2.29 -9.40 19.73
N MET A 353 2.36 -8.35 18.92
CA MET A 353 1.58 -7.11 19.07
C MET A 353 0.24 -7.14 18.34
N GLY A 354 -0.11 -8.26 17.68
CA GLY A 354 -1.38 -8.42 16.96
C GLY A 354 -1.60 -7.40 15.83
N ARG A 355 -0.53 -6.98 15.16
CA ARG A 355 -0.60 -6.08 14.00
C ARG A 355 -1.19 -6.80 12.80
N HIS A 356 -1.68 -6.07 11.81
CA HIS A 356 -2.16 -6.71 10.59
C HIS A 356 -1.04 -7.46 9.87
N MET A 357 -1.29 -8.72 9.51
CA MET A 357 -0.41 -9.53 8.67
C MET A 357 -1.08 -9.72 7.30
N TRP A 358 -0.49 -9.08 6.27
CA TRP A 358 -0.98 -9.08 4.88
C TRP A 358 0.15 -9.53 3.94
N PRO A 359 0.44 -10.83 3.82
CA PRO A 359 1.56 -11.31 3.01
C PRO A 359 1.47 -10.82 1.56
N GLY A 360 2.64 -10.54 0.98
CA GLY A 360 2.81 -10.16 -0.41
C GLY A 360 2.83 -11.39 -1.31
N ASN A 361 2.01 -11.35 -2.38
CA ASN A 361 1.97 -12.38 -3.42
C ASN A 361 2.63 -11.85 -4.70
N PHE A 362 3.46 -12.69 -5.36
CA PHE A 362 4.09 -12.30 -6.62
C PHE A 362 3.17 -12.60 -7.82
N THR A 363 2.08 -11.87 -7.94
CA THR A 363 1.08 -12.05 -9.01
C THR A 363 1.67 -11.92 -10.41
N SER A 364 2.70 -11.11 -10.61
CA SER A 364 3.38 -10.98 -11.91
C SER A 364 4.07 -12.28 -12.39
N ARG A 365 4.26 -13.27 -11.51
CA ARG A 365 4.76 -14.62 -11.86
C ARG A 365 3.65 -15.63 -12.09
N ALA A 366 2.45 -15.37 -11.62
CA ALA A 366 1.33 -16.28 -11.81
C ALA A 366 0.88 -16.28 -13.28
N GLY A 367 0.89 -17.48 -13.91
CA GLY A 367 0.62 -17.62 -15.33
C GLY A 367 1.71 -17.09 -16.26
N GLY A 368 2.88 -16.72 -15.73
CA GLY A 368 4.06 -16.33 -16.50
C GLY A 368 4.83 -17.53 -17.04
N VAL A 369 5.91 -17.24 -17.77
CA VAL A 369 6.86 -18.25 -18.28
C VAL A 369 8.23 -18.04 -17.66
N GLY A 370 9.01 -19.11 -17.51
CA GLY A 370 10.39 -19.07 -17.02
C GLY A 370 10.57 -19.54 -15.57
N ALA A 371 11.82 -19.45 -15.10
CA ALA A 371 12.19 -19.91 -13.77
C ALA A 371 11.46 -19.13 -12.68
N GLY A 372 10.76 -19.85 -11.79
CA GLY A 372 10.00 -19.27 -10.69
C GLY A 372 8.58 -18.82 -11.08
N ALA A 373 8.12 -19.06 -12.31
CA ALA A 373 6.72 -18.94 -12.67
C ALA A 373 5.89 -20.02 -11.98
N PHE A 374 4.64 -19.70 -11.66
CA PHE A 374 3.67 -20.64 -11.09
C PHE A 374 2.29 -20.42 -11.73
N SER A 375 1.37 -21.35 -11.48
CA SER A 375 0.02 -21.28 -12.05
C SER A 375 -0.83 -20.20 -11.36
N VAL A 376 -1.90 -19.77 -12.02
CA VAL A 376 -2.92 -18.92 -11.38
C VAL A 376 -3.60 -19.66 -10.20
N SER A 377 -3.75 -21.00 -10.30
CA SER A 377 -4.26 -21.81 -9.20
C SER A 377 -3.38 -21.77 -7.95
N GLU A 378 -2.06 -21.65 -8.10
CA GLU A 378 -1.14 -21.43 -6.98
C GLU A 378 -1.43 -20.09 -6.27
N LEU A 379 -1.68 -19.01 -7.02
CA LEU A 379 -2.07 -17.74 -6.42
C LEU A 379 -3.37 -17.85 -5.62
N VAL A 380 -4.38 -18.52 -6.18
CA VAL A 380 -5.67 -18.78 -5.49
C VAL A 380 -5.43 -19.59 -4.22
N GLU A 381 -4.54 -20.59 -4.28
CA GLU A 381 -4.17 -21.40 -3.12
C GLU A 381 -3.46 -20.57 -2.04
N GLN A 382 -2.55 -19.66 -2.40
CA GLN A 382 -1.90 -18.76 -1.45
C GLN A 382 -2.92 -17.87 -0.71
N ILE A 383 -3.93 -17.34 -1.41
CA ILE A 383 -5.01 -16.58 -0.78
C ILE A 383 -5.83 -17.49 0.16
N ARG A 384 -6.13 -18.73 -0.24
CA ARG A 384 -6.83 -19.70 0.61
C ARG A 384 -6.03 -20.01 1.87
N VAL A 385 -4.74 -20.26 1.74
CA VAL A 385 -3.83 -20.50 2.87
C VAL A 385 -3.81 -19.30 3.81
N THR A 386 -3.74 -18.06 3.26
CA THR A 386 -3.79 -16.85 4.08
C THR A 386 -5.08 -16.76 4.89
N ARG A 387 -6.23 -17.08 4.29
CA ARG A 387 -7.54 -17.07 4.97
C ARG A 387 -7.66 -18.10 6.08
N LEU A 388 -6.96 -19.24 5.96
CA LEU A 388 -6.94 -20.28 6.97
C LEU A 388 -5.94 -20.01 8.10
N GLN A 389 -4.98 -19.14 7.88
CA GLN A 389 -3.99 -18.76 8.88
C GLN A 389 -4.59 -17.73 9.85
N GLU A 390 -4.93 -18.16 11.05
CA GLU A 390 -5.34 -17.23 12.11
C GLU A 390 -4.26 -16.17 12.32
N GLY A 391 -4.67 -14.89 12.44
CA GLY A 391 -3.76 -13.76 12.56
C GLY A 391 -3.35 -13.12 11.23
N ALA A 392 -3.60 -13.77 10.08
CA ALA A 392 -3.49 -13.16 8.76
C ALA A 392 -4.87 -12.67 8.29
N THR A 393 -4.94 -11.44 7.76
CA THR A 393 -6.22 -10.79 7.47
C THR A 393 -6.29 -10.18 6.07
N GLY A 394 -5.49 -10.66 5.13
CA GLY A 394 -5.52 -10.21 3.75
C GLY A 394 -4.22 -10.43 3.00
N ASN A 395 -4.15 -9.94 1.78
CA ASN A 395 -3.04 -10.09 0.86
C ASN A 395 -2.71 -8.77 0.15
N VAL A 396 -1.47 -8.64 -0.34
CA VAL A 396 -1.05 -7.57 -1.23
C VAL A 396 -0.37 -8.15 -2.47
N HIS A 397 -0.79 -7.71 -3.66
CA HIS A 397 -0.40 -8.30 -4.94
C HIS A 397 0.69 -7.49 -5.64
N PHE A 398 1.81 -8.09 -6.01
CA PHE A 398 2.84 -7.47 -6.82
C PHE A 398 2.79 -8.02 -8.25
N SER A 399 2.38 -7.25 -9.26
CA SER A 399 1.95 -5.87 -9.21
C SER A 399 0.71 -5.64 -10.09
N MET A 400 0.23 -4.42 -10.13
CA MET A 400 -0.99 -4.03 -10.87
C MET A 400 -0.95 -4.40 -12.36
N LYS A 401 0.21 -4.39 -13.00
CA LYS A 401 0.39 -4.73 -14.41
C LYS A 401 -0.20 -6.08 -14.79
N SER A 402 -0.06 -7.10 -13.94
CA SER A 402 -0.63 -8.43 -14.19
C SER A 402 -2.17 -8.44 -14.22
N PHE A 403 -2.79 -7.58 -13.41
CA PHE A 403 -4.24 -7.40 -13.41
C PHE A 403 -4.75 -6.59 -14.60
N LEU A 404 -4.00 -5.57 -15.03
CA LEU A 404 -4.35 -4.78 -16.22
C LEU A 404 -4.40 -5.64 -17.48
N THR A 405 -3.51 -6.62 -17.59
CA THR A 405 -3.41 -7.53 -18.76
C THR A 405 -4.27 -8.79 -18.60
N ASN A 406 -4.96 -8.99 -17.49
CA ASN A 406 -5.63 -10.26 -17.14
C ASN A 406 -4.73 -11.48 -17.39
N GLN A 407 -3.49 -11.41 -16.90
CA GLN A 407 -2.45 -12.40 -17.17
C GLN A 407 -2.96 -13.83 -16.89
N ALA A 408 -2.99 -14.68 -17.91
CA ALA A 408 -3.45 -16.08 -17.86
C ALA A 408 -4.86 -16.27 -17.23
N GLY A 409 -5.78 -15.32 -17.41
CA GLY A 409 -7.15 -15.39 -16.85
C GLY A 409 -7.20 -15.20 -15.31
N MET A 410 -6.19 -14.56 -14.75
CA MET A 410 -6.07 -14.36 -13.29
C MET A 410 -7.27 -13.59 -12.72
N ASN A 411 -7.72 -12.53 -13.41
CA ASN A 411 -8.85 -11.73 -12.95
C ASN A 411 -10.12 -12.56 -12.84
N ASP A 412 -10.36 -13.40 -13.84
CA ASP A 412 -11.55 -14.26 -13.89
C ASP A 412 -11.51 -15.29 -12.76
N SER A 413 -10.34 -15.91 -12.54
CA SER A 413 -10.13 -16.87 -11.46
C SER A 413 -10.34 -16.26 -10.07
N LEU A 414 -9.91 -15.00 -9.87
CA LEU A 414 -10.14 -14.30 -8.60
C LEU A 414 -11.61 -13.95 -8.40
N LEU A 415 -12.30 -13.48 -9.44
CA LEU A 415 -13.69 -13.03 -9.36
C LEU A 415 -14.69 -14.17 -9.18
N VAL A 416 -14.44 -15.36 -9.74
CA VAL A 416 -15.27 -16.54 -9.49
C VAL A 416 -14.87 -17.29 -8.23
N GLY A 417 -13.67 -17.03 -7.72
CA GLY A 417 -13.05 -17.68 -6.55
C GLY A 417 -12.97 -16.77 -5.33
N PRO A 418 -11.75 -16.48 -4.85
CA PRO A 418 -11.55 -15.82 -3.56
C PRO A 418 -12.13 -14.39 -3.48
N TYR A 419 -12.28 -13.69 -4.59
CA TYR A 419 -12.83 -12.33 -4.62
C TYR A 419 -14.25 -12.26 -5.19
N ALA A 420 -15.01 -13.35 -5.15
CA ALA A 420 -16.40 -13.39 -5.61
C ALA A 420 -17.31 -12.36 -4.90
N ALA A 421 -17.08 -12.08 -3.62
CA ALA A 421 -17.79 -11.07 -2.84
C ALA A 421 -16.84 -9.93 -2.41
N PRO A 422 -17.33 -8.68 -2.26
CA PRO A 422 -16.52 -7.59 -1.72
C PRO A 422 -16.19 -7.82 -0.23
N ALA A 423 -15.11 -7.20 0.24
CA ALA A 423 -14.73 -7.20 1.65
C ALA A 423 -14.35 -5.78 2.10
N LEU A 424 -14.62 -5.46 3.36
CA LEU A 424 -14.12 -4.25 4.00
C LEU A 424 -12.68 -4.46 4.45
N VAL A 425 -11.93 -3.37 4.51
CA VAL A 425 -10.61 -3.37 5.15
C VAL A 425 -10.75 -3.76 6.62
N PRO A 426 -9.84 -4.58 7.18
CA PRO A 426 -9.83 -4.92 8.59
C PRO A 426 -9.75 -3.69 9.49
N ALA A 427 -10.50 -3.71 10.59
CA ALA A 427 -10.43 -2.63 11.59
C ALA A 427 -9.06 -2.64 12.28
N THR A 428 -8.55 -1.45 12.62
CA THR A 428 -7.25 -1.25 13.28
C THR A 428 -7.50 -0.76 14.72
N PRO A 429 -7.85 -1.64 15.66
CA PRO A 429 -8.38 -1.25 16.98
C PRO A 429 -7.34 -0.59 17.89
N TRP A 430 -6.05 -0.72 17.63
CA TRP A 430 -4.98 -0.05 18.37
C TRP A 430 -4.78 1.41 17.96
N LEU A 431 -5.29 1.84 16.79
CA LEU A 431 -5.34 3.23 16.41
C LEU A 431 -6.55 3.88 17.08
N LYS A 432 -6.28 4.89 17.91
CA LYS A 432 -7.30 5.56 18.72
C LYS A 432 -8.16 6.54 17.87
N ALA A 433 -8.93 6.01 16.93
CA ALA A 433 -9.95 6.79 16.25
C ALA A 433 -11.32 6.42 16.82
N PRO A 434 -12.16 7.39 17.23
CA PRO A 434 -13.52 7.08 17.65
C PRO A 434 -14.28 6.48 16.47
N PRO A 435 -15.10 5.42 16.66
CA PRO A 435 -15.93 4.91 15.61
C PRO A 435 -16.87 6.01 15.11
N PRO A 436 -17.11 6.10 13.79
CA PRO A 436 -18.07 7.03 13.26
C PRO A 436 -19.46 6.67 13.79
N PRO A 437 -20.33 7.67 14.07
CA PRO A 437 -21.70 7.41 14.50
C PRO A 437 -22.47 6.68 13.40
N LEU A 438 -23.44 5.86 13.80
CA LEU A 438 -24.32 5.19 12.85
C LEU A 438 -25.10 6.25 12.06
N PRO A 439 -25.20 6.10 10.73
CA PRO A 439 -26.00 7.02 9.92
C PRO A 439 -27.48 6.81 10.19
N THR A 440 -28.30 7.84 10.00
CA THR A 440 -29.74 7.65 9.81
C THR A 440 -29.99 7.20 8.37
N ALA A 441 -30.92 6.27 8.21
CA ALA A 441 -31.30 5.72 6.91
C ALA A 441 -32.81 5.91 6.69
N ARG A 442 -33.20 6.33 5.48
CA ARG A 442 -34.59 6.37 5.06
C ARG A 442 -34.74 5.96 3.60
N LEU A 443 -35.83 5.31 3.29
CA LEU A 443 -36.27 5.11 1.91
C LEU A 443 -37.02 6.34 1.44
N ALA A 444 -36.82 6.76 0.21
CA ALA A 444 -37.53 7.86 -0.44
C ALA A 444 -37.96 7.38 -1.83
N GLU A 445 -39.27 7.51 -2.10
CA GLU A 445 -39.81 7.23 -3.43
C GLU A 445 -39.49 8.42 -4.36
N THR A 446 -39.05 8.11 -5.56
CA THR A 446 -38.77 9.10 -6.61
C THR A 446 -39.35 8.61 -7.94
N ALA A 447 -39.45 9.48 -8.93
CA ALA A 447 -39.89 9.09 -10.27
C ALA A 447 -39.00 8.02 -10.94
N ALA A 448 -37.74 7.87 -10.46
CA ALA A 448 -36.78 6.88 -10.94
C ALA A 448 -36.75 5.60 -10.07
N GLY A 449 -37.63 5.47 -9.07
CA GLY A 449 -37.71 4.34 -8.15
C GLY A 449 -37.37 4.70 -6.71
N THR A 450 -37.25 3.68 -5.86
CA THR A 450 -36.98 3.83 -4.43
C THR A 450 -35.48 4.16 -4.21
N ARG A 451 -35.19 5.22 -3.44
CA ARG A 451 -33.83 5.62 -3.04
C ARG A 451 -33.59 5.36 -1.56
N LEU A 452 -32.43 4.80 -1.22
CA LEU A 452 -31.91 4.78 0.14
C LEU A 452 -31.11 6.07 0.39
N VAL A 453 -31.60 6.89 1.32
CA VAL A 453 -30.94 8.13 1.72
C VAL A 453 -30.26 7.92 3.06
N LEU A 454 -28.92 8.02 3.08
CA LEU A 454 -28.11 7.95 4.31
C LEU A 454 -27.69 9.35 4.72
N ARG A 455 -27.84 9.67 6.01
CA ARG A 455 -27.34 10.92 6.60
C ARG A 455 -26.40 10.62 7.75
N THR A 456 -25.24 11.25 7.76
CA THR A 456 -24.32 11.22 8.90
C THR A 456 -24.93 11.95 10.08
N VAL A 457 -24.67 11.44 11.28
CA VAL A 457 -25.01 12.08 12.55
C VAL A 457 -23.75 12.72 13.12
N GLY A 458 -23.81 14.00 13.50
CA GLY A 458 -22.66 14.73 14.03
C GLY A 458 -21.69 15.26 12.94
N THR A 459 -20.46 15.57 13.33
CA THR A 459 -19.43 16.20 12.49
C THR A 459 -18.49 15.19 11.81
N ALA A 460 -18.43 13.95 12.32
CA ALA A 460 -17.62 12.89 11.72
C ALA A 460 -18.31 12.35 10.45
N VAL A 461 -17.66 12.53 9.31
CA VAL A 461 -18.15 12.00 8.04
C VAL A 461 -17.51 10.61 7.82
N PRO A 462 -18.30 9.53 7.79
CA PRO A 462 -17.76 8.20 7.47
C PRO A 462 -17.14 8.20 6.08
N TRP A 463 -16.03 7.52 5.97
CA TRP A 463 -15.35 7.37 4.68
C TRP A 463 -16.13 6.42 3.74
N GLN A 464 -16.77 5.39 4.31
CA GLN A 464 -17.47 4.35 3.58
C GLN A 464 -18.70 3.87 4.34
N TYR A 465 -19.75 3.50 3.61
CA TYR A 465 -20.94 2.82 4.14
C TYR A 465 -20.99 1.40 3.61
N ALA A 466 -21.23 0.43 4.49
CA ALA A 466 -21.55 -0.93 4.12
C ALA A 466 -23.05 -1.15 4.29
N ILE A 467 -23.74 -1.41 3.15
CA ILE A 467 -25.19 -1.56 3.11
C ILE A 467 -25.52 -3.04 2.89
N ARG A 468 -26.48 -3.55 3.64
CA ARG A 468 -27.11 -4.85 3.41
C ARG A 468 -28.60 -4.68 3.25
N LEU A 469 -29.12 -5.33 2.25
CA LEU A 469 -30.56 -5.36 1.98
C LEU A 469 -31.07 -6.76 2.26
N ARG A 470 -32.16 -6.85 3.00
CA ARG A 470 -32.92 -8.09 3.15
C ARG A 470 -34.03 -8.09 2.12
N THR A 471 -34.07 -9.12 1.28
CA THR A 471 -35.17 -9.38 0.36
C THR A 471 -35.90 -10.62 0.81
N ASP A 472 -37.19 -10.49 1.14
CA ASP A 472 -38.02 -11.56 1.69
C ASP A 472 -37.36 -12.24 2.91
N THR A 473 -36.87 -13.47 2.77
CA THR A 473 -36.22 -14.26 3.83
C THR A 473 -34.70 -14.28 3.74
N ALA A 474 -34.09 -13.70 2.68
CA ALA A 474 -32.65 -13.74 2.44
C ALA A 474 -31.99 -12.38 2.68
N TRP A 475 -30.73 -12.41 3.12
CA TRP A 475 -29.85 -11.25 3.24
C TRP A 475 -28.96 -11.15 2.02
#